data_ac05643b047f67903ac8014196ca8783
#
_entry.id   ac05643b047f67903ac8014196ca8783
#
_cell.length_a   1.000
_cell.length_b   1.000
_cell.length_c   1.000
_cell.angle_alpha   90.00
_cell.angle_beta   90.00
_cell.angle_gamma   90.00
#
_symmetry.space_group_name_H-M   'P 1'
#
loop_
_entity.id
_entity.type
_entity.pdbx_description
1 polymer ?
#
loop_
_entity_poly.entity_id
_entity_poly.type
_entity_poly.pdbx_seq_one_letter_code
_entity_poly.pdbx_strand_id
1 'polypeptide(L)'
;MKGPLFTEVIRVQDGEFCRPEPHAARMAATMEHFFGSGAGACLPAEVPEGMREGLVKCRVVYDESVRRVEFAPYRLRRIASVALVRADGLDYRYKYADRSTLEELRRGSGCDEVVLLQEGFLTDSSFSNIVLGDASGLYTPDWPLLAGTRRAELLRTGRVTARPIRAEELEHYAYLWFVNAMVGLEDDRSEEH
;
A
#
# COMPACT_ATOMS: atom_id res chain seq x y z
N MET A 1 1.91 9.84 27.26
CA MET A 1 1.78 8.63 26.41
C MET A 1 2.43 8.99 25.08
N LYS A 2 3.24 8.11 24.49
CA LYS A 2 3.76 8.34 23.12
C LYS A 2 2.57 8.23 22.16
N GLY A 3 2.42 9.19 21.26
CA GLY A 3 1.40 9.17 20.22
C GLY A 3 1.60 8.01 19.22
N PRO A 4 0.66 7.81 18.28
CA PRO A 4 0.79 6.79 17.26
C PRO A 4 1.98 7.09 16.34
N LEU A 5 2.64 6.02 15.88
CA LEU A 5 3.68 6.09 14.86
C LEU A 5 3.10 5.75 13.49
N PHE A 6 3.55 6.44 12.48
CA PHE A 6 3.16 6.25 11.09
C PHE A 6 4.36 5.91 10.21
N THR A 7 4.10 5.44 9.00
CA THR A 7 5.17 5.15 8.04
C THR A 7 4.87 5.69 6.65
N GLU A 8 5.92 6.11 5.95
CA GLU A 8 5.94 6.13 4.50
C GLU A 8 6.88 5.06 3.96
N VAL A 9 6.53 4.52 2.82
CA VAL A 9 7.38 3.57 2.07
C VAL A 9 7.47 4.10 0.65
N ILE A 10 8.69 4.43 0.23
CA ILE A 10 8.95 5.06 -1.07
C ILE A 10 9.83 4.13 -1.88
N ARG A 11 9.47 3.92 -3.13
CA ARG A 11 10.30 3.20 -4.10
C ARG A 11 11.50 4.05 -4.46
N VAL A 12 12.67 3.46 -4.41
CA VAL A 12 13.90 4.00 -4.97
C VAL A 12 14.34 3.05 -6.07
N GLN A 13 14.60 3.60 -7.24
CA GLN A 13 15.09 2.83 -8.39
C GLN A 13 16.38 3.47 -8.88
N ASP A 14 17.46 2.70 -8.85
CA ASP A 14 18.79 3.10 -9.31
C ASP A 14 19.24 4.46 -8.73
N GLY A 15 19.02 4.65 -7.43
CA GLY A 15 19.42 5.84 -6.68
C GLY A 15 18.43 7.00 -6.70
N GLU A 16 17.30 6.88 -7.43
CA GLU A 16 16.30 7.94 -7.53
C GLU A 16 14.99 7.60 -6.82
N PHE A 17 14.44 8.56 -6.08
CA PHE A 17 13.12 8.40 -5.45
C PHE A 17 12.02 8.45 -6.51
N CYS A 18 11.20 7.41 -6.56
CA CYS A 18 10.05 7.35 -7.44
C CYS A 18 8.83 8.00 -6.79
N ARG A 19 8.34 9.09 -7.37
CA ARG A 19 7.10 9.77 -6.95
C ARG A 19 7.10 10.15 -5.45
N PRO A 20 8.04 10.91 -4.96
CA PRO A 20 8.10 11.29 -3.54
C PRO A 20 6.96 12.24 -3.12
N GLU A 21 6.42 13.06 -4.03
CA GLU A 21 5.46 14.12 -3.71
C GLU A 21 4.16 13.59 -3.07
N PRO A 22 3.48 12.52 -3.58
CA PRO A 22 2.29 11.98 -2.94
C PRO A 22 2.57 11.43 -1.52
N HIS A 23 3.79 10.96 -1.26
CA HIS A 23 4.23 10.51 0.05
C HIS A 23 4.39 11.67 1.02
N ALA A 24 5.05 12.74 0.57
CA ALA A 24 5.20 13.96 1.35
C ALA A 24 3.84 14.58 1.69
N ALA A 25 2.94 14.64 0.73
CA ALA A 25 1.58 15.17 0.91
C ALA A 25 0.80 14.34 1.95
N ARG A 26 0.82 13.01 1.86
CA ARG A 26 0.14 12.13 2.83
C ARG A 26 0.74 12.24 4.22
N MET A 27 2.08 12.29 4.32
CA MET A 27 2.78 12.52 5.58
C MET A 27 2.35 13.83 6.22
N ALA A 28 2.34 14.92 5.47
CA ALA A 28 1.91 16.24 5.97
C ALA A 28 0.45 16.22 6.44
N ALA A 29 -0.47 15.62 5.67
CA ALA A 29 -1.87 15.51 6.05
C ALA A 29 -2.07 14.66 7.32
N THR A 30 -1.30 13.57 7.47
CA THR A 30 -1.33 12.73 8.67
C THR A 30 -0.82 13.52 9.89
N MET A 31 0.30 14.23 9.76
CA MET A 31 0.86 15.03 10.84
C MET A 31 -0.08 16.17 11.23
N GLU A 32 -0.68 16.85 10.26
CA GLU A 32 -1.69 17.89 10.53
C GLU A 32 -2.87 17.35 11.32
N HIS A 33 -3.40 16.18 10.91
CA HIS A 33 -4.56 15.57 11.56
C HIS A 33 -4.29 15.17 13.02
N PHE A 34 -3.13 14.56 13.32
CA PHE A 34 -2.83 14.02 14.63
C PHE A 34 -2.11 14.98 15.56
N PHE A 35 -1.37 15.94 15.01
CA PHE A 35 -0.46 16.82 15.77
C PHE A 35 -0.68 18.30 15.52
N GLY A 36 -1.60 18.67 14.64
CA GLY A 36 -1.98 20.07 14.37
C GLY A 36 -0.96 20.84 13.51
N SER A 37 0.01 20.17 12.92
CA SER A 37 0.97 20.79 12.00
C SER A 37 1.63 19.76 11.09
N GLY A 38 1.56 19.99 9.78
CA GLY A 38 2.28 19.23 8.76
C GLY A 38 3.66 19.77 8.41
N ALA A 39 4.13 20.84 9.08
CA ALA A 39 5.38 21.54 8.74
C ALA A 39 6.65 20.68 8.92
N GLY A 40 6.58 19.62 9.76
CA GLY A 40 7.68 18.67 9.97
C GLY A 40 7.75 17.54 8.95
N ALA A 41 6.84 17.50 7.97
CA ALA A 41 6.80 16.44 6.95
C ALA A 41 8.00 16.60 5.99
N CYS A 42 9.07 15.87 6.26
CA CYS A 42 10.29 15.91 5.47
C CYS A 42 10.70 14.49 5.08
N LEU A 43 10.69 14.20 3.79
CA LEU A 43 11.26 12.98 3.26
C LEU A 43 12.80 13.12 3.14
N PRO A 44 13.55 12.01 3.17
CA PRO A 44 15.00 12.07 2.96
C PRO A 44 15.32 12.66 1.58
N ALA A 45 16.29 13.56 1.53
CA ALA A 45 16.69 14.25 0.29
C ALA A 45 17.62 13.37 -0.59
N GLU A 46 18.36 12.44 0.04
CA GLU A 46 19.37 11.65 -0.64
C GLU A 46 19.25 10.16 -0.33
N VAL A 47 19.65 9.34 -1.30
CA VAL A 47 19.81 7.90 -1.17
C VAL A 47 21.24 7.60 -0.78
N PRO A 48 21.50 6.80 0.29
CA PRO A 48 22.85 6.42 0.68
C PRO A 48 23.61 5.74 -0.46
N GLU A 49 24.92 5.98 -0.55
CA GLU A 49 25.75 5.47 -1.66
C GLU A 49 25.62 3.95 -1.87
N GLY A 50 25.64 3.17 -0.79
CA GLY A 50 25.48 1.71 -0.85
C GLY A 50 24.06 1.22 -1.20
N MET A 51 23.09 2.12 -1.45
CA MET A 51 21.68 1.83 -1.77
C MET A 51 21.24 2.48 -3.08
N ARG A 52 22.17 2.79 -3.98
CA ARG A 52 21.91 3.48 -5.24
C ARG A 52 21.77 2.54 -6.44
N GLU A 53 21.84 1.23 -6.24
CA GLU A 53 21.69 0.25 -7.31
C GLU A 53 20.44 -0.59 -7.14
N GLY A 54 19.71 -0.82 -8.24
CA GLY A 54 18.54 -1.67 -8.29
C GLY A 54 17.32 -1.11 -7.55
N LEU A 55 16.44 -2.01 -7.16
CA LEU A 55 15.20 -1.66 -6.46
C LEU A 55 15.42 -1.64 -4.95
N VAL A 56 15.24 -0.48 -4.34
CA VAL A 56 15.42 -0.25 -2.90
C VAL A 56 14.14 0.33 -2.29
N LYS A 57 13.84 -0.13 -1.09
CA LYS A 57 12.74 0.37 -0.26
C LYS A 57 13.28 1.41 0.72
N CYS A 58 12.85 2.66 0.61
CA CYS A 58 13.03 3.66 1.64
C CYS A 58 11.80 3.65 2.56
N ARG A 59 12.01 3.36 3.86
CA ARG A 59 10.97 3.42 4.89
C ARG A 59 11.24 4.57 5.84
N VAL A 60 10.27 5.47 5.96
CA VAL A 60 10.29 6.59 6.91
C VAL A 60 9.30 6.28 8.02
N VAL A 61 9.73 6.31 9.28
CA VAL A 61 8.87 6.20 10.47
C VAL A 61 8.79 7.57 11.12
N TYR A 62 7.60 8.01 11.46
CA TYR A 62 7.36 9.35 11.97
C TYR A 62 6.18 9.44 12.94
N ASP A 63 6.17 10.48 13.74
CA ASP A 63 5.06 11.06 14.49
C ASP A 63 5.01 12.57 14.20
N GLU A 64 5.20 13.44 15.18
CA GLU A 64 5.36 14.90 14.99
C GLU A 64 6.63 15.26 14.19
N SER A 65 7.55 14.33 14.06
CA SER A 65 8.81 14.47 13.33
C SER A 65 9.28 13.13 12.79
N VAL A 66 10.24 13.14 11.87
CA VAL A 66 10.87 11.91 11.39
C VAL A 66 11.67 11.27 12.53
N ARG A 67 11.36 10.03 12.86
CA ARG A 67 12.02 9.24 13.91
C ARG A 67 13.08 8.32 13.36
N ARG A 68 12.85 7.76 12.17
CA ARG A 68 13.79 6.82 11.55
C ARG A 68 13.60 6.79 10.04
N VAL A 69 14.72 6.69 9.32
CA VAL A 69 14.76 6.41 7.88
C VAL A 69 15.60 5.15 7.67
N GLU A 70 15.06 4.21 6.92
CA GLU A 70 15.68 2.92 6.63
C GLU A 70 15.68 2.68 5.12
N PHE A 71 16.83 2.24 4.59
CA PHE A 71 16.95 1.80 3.21
C PHE A 71 17.28 0.30 3.21
N ALA A 72 16.62 -0.45 2.34
CA ALA A 72 16.89 -1.86 2.17
C ALA A 72 16.65 -2.29 0.72
N PRO A 73 17.50 -3.16 0.13
CA PRO A 73 17.19 -3.80 -1.15
C PRO A 73 15.81 -4.45 -1.08
N TYR A 74 15.02 -4.29 -2.14
CA TYR A 74 13.66 -4.83 -2.19
C TYR A 74 13.56 -5.92 -3.24
N ARG A 75 12.89 -7.01 -2.87
CA ARG A 75 12.54 -8.08 -3.80
C ARG A 75 11.04 -8.21 -3.84
N LEU A 76 10.51 -8.37 -5.05
CA LEU A 76 9.10 -8.67 -5.25
C LEU A 76 8.78 -10.00 -4.56
N ARG A 77 7.69 -10.00 -3.81
CA ARG A 77 7.22 -11.19 -3.12
C ARG A 77 6.33 -11.99 -4.07
N ARG A 78 6.59 -13.28 -4.22
CA ARG A 78 5.67 -14.17 -4.91
C ARG A 78 4.48 -14.47 -4.00
N ILE A 79 3.28 -14.37 -4.54
CA ILE A 79 2.03 -14.70 -3.87
C ILE A 79 1.38 -15.81 -4.69
N ALA A 80 1.30 -17.02 -4.12
CA ALA A 80 0.74 -18.20 -4.78
C ALA A 80 -0.64 -18.56 -4.21
N SER A 81 -1.00 -18.05 -3.03
CA SER A 81 -2.29 -18.33 -2.40
C SER A 81 -2.87 -17.09 -1.73
N VAL A 82 -4.17 -16.89 -1.88
CA VAL A 82 -4.91 -15.74 -1.35
C VAL A 82 -6.19 -16.22 -0.67
N ALA A 83 -6.47 -15.69 0.52
CA ALA A 83 -7.73 -15.93 1.21
C ALA A 83 -8.54 -14.64 1.36
N LEU A 84 -9.87 -14.75 1.36
CA LEU A 84 -10.77 -13.68 1.77
C LEU A 84 -10.92 -13.72 3.29
N VAL A 85 -10.67 -12.60 3.97
CA VAL A 85 -10.72 -12.51 5.44
C VAL A 85 -11.54 -11.30 5.87
N ARG A 86 -12.51 -11.52 6.74
CA ARG A 86 -13.29 -10.42 7.33
C ARG A 86 -12.44 -9.58 8.27
N ALA A 87 -12.52 -8.27 8.09
CA ALA A 87 -11.81 -7.26 8.85
C ALA A 87 -12.76 -6.11 9.24
N ASP A 88 -14.02 -6.46 9.59
CA ASP A 88 -15.05 -5.48 9.94
C ASP A 88 -14.57 -4.63 11.13
N GLY A 89 -14.69 -3.31 11.00
CA GLY A 89 -14.26 -2.35 12.01
C GLY A 89 -12.76 -2.09 12.11
N LEU A 90 -11.93 -2.72 11.26
CA LEU A 90 -10.50 -2.39 11.20
C LEU A 90 -10.32 -0.99 10.61
N ASP A 91 -9.71 -0.09 11.39
CA ASP A 91 -9.30 1.24 10.92
C ASP A 91 -7.81 1.25 10.57
N TYR A 92 -7.51 1.44 9.29
CA TYR A 92 -6.16 1.61 8.78
C TYR A 92 -6.07 2.78 7.77
N ARG A 93 -6.95 3.77 7.91
CA ARG A 93 -7.02 4.97 7.02
C ARG A 93 -5.71 5.74 6.99
N TYR A 94 -4.97 5.71 8.08
CA TYR A 94 -3.61 6.24 8.18
C TYR A 94 -2.62 5.08 8.15
N LYS A 95 -1.47 5.30 7.55
CA LYS A 95 -0.45 4.27 7.40
C LYS A 95 0.31 4.06 8.72
N TYR A 96 -0.37 3.44 9.71
CA TYR A 96 0.23 3.14 11.01
C TYR A 96 1.48 2.28 10.91
N ALA A 97 2.46 2.55 11.78
CA ALA A 97 3.68 1.74 11.88
C ALA A 97 3.39 0.37 12.51
N ASP A 98 2.44 0.31 13.43
CA ASP A 98 1.91 -0.94 13.96
C ASP A 98 0.98 -1.59 12.94
N ARG A 99 1.33 -2.80 12.54
CA ARG A 99 0.62 -3.62 11.57
C ARG A 99 0.29 -5.00 12.12
N SER A 100 0.35 -5.15 13.44
CA SER A 100 0.15 -6.44 14.12
C SER A 100 -1.16 -7.09 13.71
N THR A 101 -2.28 -6.36 13.73
CA THR A 101 -3.59 -6.86 13.33
C THR A 101 -3.62 -7.34 11.87
N LEU A 102 -3.07 -6.57 10.93
CA LEU A 102 -2.99 -6.98 9.52
C LEU A 102 -2.15 -8.23 9.34
N GLU A 103 -1.03 -8.34 10.07
CA GLU A 103 -0.14 -9.50 10.02
C GLU A 103 -0.76 -10.73 10.68
N GLU A 104 -1.55 -10.55 11.75
CA GLU A 104 -2.31 -11.60 12.40
C GLU A 104 -3.40 -12.17 11.49
N LEU A 105 -4.18 -11.31 10.84
CA LEU A 105 -5.20 -11.72 9.86
C LEU A 105 -4.56 -12.53 8.71
N ARG A 106 -3.44 -12.05 8.16
CA ARG A 106 -2.72 -12.78 7.12
C ARG A 106 -2.20 -14.12 7.61
N ARG A 107 -1.51 -14.16 8.75
CA ARG A 107 -0.98 -15.41 9.32
C ARG A 107 -2.07 -16.40 9.68
N GLY A 108 -3.18 -15.91 10.22
CA GLY A 108 -4.33 -16.74 10.59
C GLY A 108 -5.04 -17.39 9.40
N SER A 109 -4.91 -16.81 8.20
CA SER A 109 -5.49 -17.38 6.99
C SER A 109 -4.78 -18.64 6.47
N GLY A 110 -3.51 -18.84 6.83
CA GLY A 110 -2.68 -19.90 6.29
C GLY A 110 -2.25 -19.73 4.82
N CYS A 111 -2.63 -18.63 4.18
CA CYS A 111 -2.25 -18.28 2.80
C CYS A 111 -1.08 -17.29 2.75
N ASP A 112 -0.49 -17.11 1.58
CA ASP A 112 0.58 -16.15 1.37
C ASP A 112 0.11 -14.72 1.62
N GLU A 113 -1.14 -14.43 1.19
CA GLU A 113 -1.75 -13.12 1.32
C GLU A 113 -3.26 -13.22 1.57
N VAL A 114 -3.86 -12.09 1.97
CA VAL A 114 -5.30 -11.95 2.19
C VAL A 114 -5.86 -10.78 1.39
N VAL A 115 -7.11 -10.90 0.97
CA VAL A 115 -7.96 -9.77 0.62
C VAL A 115 -8.94 -9.55 1.76
N LEU A 116 -8.95 -8.34 2.29
CA LEU A 116 -9.72 -7.96 3.45
C LEU A 116 -11.12 -7.50 3.05
N LEU A 117 -12.10 -7.92 3.83
CA LEU A 117 -13.51 -7.59 3.62
C LEU A 117 -13.99 -6.70 4.75
N GLN A 118 -14.72 -5.65 4.40
CA GLN A 118 -15.55 -4.88 5.34
C GLN A 118 -16.99 -4.89 4.86
N GLU A 119 -17.90 -5.31 5.71
CA GLU A 119 -19.33 -5.40 5.43
C GLU A 119 -19.65 -6.17 4.12
N GLY A 120 -18.83 -7.18 3.79
CA GLY A 120 -18.97 -8.00 2.59
C GLY A 120 -18.37 -7.41 1.32
N PHE A 121 -17.75 -6.22 1.38
CA PHE A 121 -17.05 -5.60 0.26
C PHE A 121 -15.55 -5.82 0.35
N LEU A 122 -14.91 -5.98 -0.81
CA LEU A 122 -13.45 -6.01 -0.91
C LEU A 122 -12.88 -4.63 -0.56
N THR A 123 -11.75 -4.61 0.13
CA THR A 123 -11.03 -3.38 0.48
C THR A 123 -9.59 -3.44 -0.03
N ASP A 124 -8.66 -3.88 0.81
CA ASP A 124 -7.23 -3.95 0.53
C ASP A 124 -6.69 -5.36 0.82
N SER A 125 -5.41 -5.57 0.57
CA SER A 125 -4.68 -6.71 1.16
C SER A 125 -3.99 -6.29 2.47
N SER A 126 -3.26 -7.23 3.08
CA SER A 126 -2.52 -6.90 4.30
C SER A 126 -1.44 -5.84 4.08
N PHE A 127 -0.97 -5.58 2.86
CA PHE A 127 0.15 -4.67 2.57
C PHE A 127 -0.01 -3.78 1.34
N SER A 128 -1.08 -3.93 0.56
CA SER A 128 -1.30 -3.22 -0.71
C SER A 128 -2.78 -2.95 -0.97
N ASN A 129 -3.08 -2.00 -1.85
CA ASN A 129 -4.38 -1.96 -2.49
C ASN A 129 -4.49 -3.10 -3.50
N ILE A 130 -5.69 -3.43 -3.93
CA ILE A 130 -5.94 -4.44 -4.96
C ILE A 130 -6.48 -3.81 -6.23
N VAL A 131 -6.13 -4.41 -7.36
CA VAL A 131 -6.74 -4.15 -8.66
C VAL A 131 -7.24 -5.47 -9.21
N LEU A 132 -8.43 -5.45 -9.74
CA LEU A 132 -9.11 -6.60 -10.35
C LEU A 132 -9.29 -6.32 -11.83
N GLY A 133 -9.17 -7.34 -12.67
CA GLY A 133 -9.29 -7.20 -14.11
C GLY A 133 -10.19 -8.24 -14.72
N ASP A 134 -10.97 -7.79 -15.71
CA ASP A 134 -11.78 -8.63 -16.59
C ASP A 134 -11.71 -8.13 -18.04
N ALA A 135 -12.50 -8.70 -18.94
CA ALA A 135 -12.53 -8.29 -20.34
C ALA A 135 -13.03 -6.84 -20.55
N SER A 136 -13.67 -6.23 -19.55
CA SER A 136 -14.22 -4.86 -19.63
C SER A 136 -13.27 -3.79 -19.09
N GLY A 137 -12.28 -4.16 -18.27
CA GLY A 137 -11.31 -3.20 -17.74
C GLY A 137 -10.65 -3.58 -16.41
N LEU A 138 -10.00 -2.59 -15.81
CA LEU A 138 -9.35 -2.72 -14.52
C LEU A 138 -10.08 -1.90 -13.45
N TYR A 139 -10.31 -2.52 -12.31
CA TYR A 139 -11.11 -1.99 -11.22
C TYR A 139 -10.38 -2.07 -9.88
N THR A 140 -10.68 -1.14 -8.98
CA THR A 140 -10.20 -1.17 -7.60
C THR A 140 -11.38 -0.88 -6.67
N PRO A 141 -11.42 -1.46 -5.47
CA PRO A 141 -12.44 -1.10 -4.49
C PRO A 141 -12.50 0.41 -4.26
N ASP A 142 -13.70 0.99 -4.21
CA ASP A 142 -13.90 2.42 -4.00
C ASP A 142 -13.69 2.83 -2.54
N TRP A 143 -13.78 1.87 -1.61
CA TRP A 143 -13.56 2.06 -0.19
C TRP A 143 -12.32 1.28 0.31
N PRO A 144 -11.10 1.76 0.02
CA PRO A 144 -9.88 1.12 0.51
C PRO A 144 -9.69 1.38 2.01
N LEU A 145 -9.00 0.48 2.71
CA LEU A 145 -8.53 0.72 4.08
C LEU A 145 -7.49 1.84 4.13
N LEU A 146 -6.63 1.91 3.11
CA LEU A 146 -5.62 2.95 2.96
C LEU A 146 -5.69 3.59 1.58
N ALA A 147 -5.74 4.92 1.52
CA ALA A 147 -5.58 5.67 0.28
C ALA A 147 -4.12 5.58 -0.20
N GLY A 148 -3.79 4.51 -0.95
CA GLY A 148 -2.44 4.26 -1.44
C GLY A 148 -2.02 5.23 -2.54
N THR A 149 -0.76 5.66 -2.51
CA THR A 149 -0.21 6.61 -3.50
C THR A 149 -0.22 6.04 -4.92
N ARG A 150 0.07 4.74 -5.07
CA ARG A 150 0.03 4.07 -6.38
C ARG A 150 -1.40 3.91 -6.89
N ARG A 151 -2.34 3.53 -6.02
CA ARG A 151 -3.76 3.48 -6.36
C ARG A 151 -4.27 4.85 -6.83
N ALA A 152 -3.93 5.92 -6.10
CA ALA A 152 -4.31 7.28 -6.47
C ALA A 152 -3.81 7.68 -7.86
N GLU A 153 -2.58 7.31 -8.21
CA GLU A 153 -2.01 7.54 -9.55
C GLU A 153 -2.77 6.77 -10.64
N LEU A 154 -3.05 5.49 -10.42
CA LEU A 154 -3.79 4.66 -11.37
C LEU A 154 -5.19 5.22 -11.65
N LEU A 155 -5.88 5.70 -10.60
CA LEU A 155 -7.18 6.37 -10.74
C LEU A 155 -7.05 7.69 -11.51
N ARG A 156 -6.09 8.55 -11.14
CA ARG A 156 -5.86 9.85 -11.77
C ARG A 156 -5.51 9.73 -13.26
N THR A 157 -4.81 8.69 -13.63
CA THR A 157 -4.43 8.42 -15.04
C THR A 157 -5.50 7.65 -15.82
N GLY A 158 -6.63 7.30 -15.20
CA GLY A 158 -7.71 6.54 -15.82
C GLY A 158 -7.36 5.08 -16.15
N ARG A 159 -6.26 4.56 -15.57
CA ARG A 159 -5.85 3.16 -15.77
C ARG A 159 -6.72 2.18 -15.02
N VAL A 160 -7.32 2.59 -13.92
CA VAL A 160 -8.29 1.80 -13.15
C VAL A 160 -9.52 2.65 -12.82
N THR A 161 -10.65 1.99 -12.64
CA THR A 161 -11.91 2.60 -12.20
C THR A 161 -12.25 2.13 -10.79
N ALA A 162 -12.58 3.07 -9.89
CA ALA A 162 -13.05 2.72 -8.55
C ALA A 162 -14.53 2.34 -8.59
N ARG A 163 -14.89 1.24 -7.93
CA ARG A 163 -16.29 0.84 -7.73
C ARG A 163 -16.43 -0.04 -6.49
N PRO A 164 -17.63 -0.11 -5.87
CA PRO A 164 -17.88 -1.12 -4.85
C PRO A 164 -17.78 -2.52 -5.49
N ILE A 165 -17.10 -3.45 -4.82
CA ILE A 165 -16.92 -4.82 -5.29
C ILE A 165 -17.24 -5.76 -4.12
N ARG A 166 -18.25 -6.60 -4.27
CA ARG A 166 -18.61 -7.57 -3.25
C ARG A 166 -17.70 -8.80 -3.31
N ALA A 167 -17.60 -9.51 -2.19
CA ALA A 167 -16.80 -10.73 -2.11
C ALA A 167 -17.22 -11.78 -3.15
N GLU A 168 -18.54 -11.91 -3.40
CA GLU A 168 -19.13 -12.87 -4.34
C GLU A 168 -18.77 -12.55 -5.80
N GLU A 169 -18.41 -11.29 -6.10
CA GLU A 169 -18.05 -10.87 -7.45
C GLU A 169 -16.61 -11.23 -7.82
N LEU A 170 -15.77 -11.64 -6.84
CA LEU A 170 -14.35 -11.91 -7.08
C LEU A 170 -14.13 -12.97 -8.18
N GLU A 171 -14.96 -14.00 -8.25
CA GLU A 171 -14.88 -15.07 -9.25
C GLU A 171 -15.15 -14.59 -10.69
N HIS A 172 -15.75 -13.40 -10.87
CA HIS A 172 -16.00 -12.82 -12.19
C HIS A 172 -14.76 -12.14 -12.79
N TYR A 173 -13.72 -11.91 -11.99
CA TYR A 173 -12.49 -11.31 -12.44
C TYR A 173 -11.44 -12.36 -12.76
N ALA A 174 -10.81 -12.23 -13.94
CA ALA A 174 -9.75 -13.12 -14.37
C ALA A 174 -8.42 -12.87 -13.68
N TYR A 175 -8.22 -11.63 -13.17
CA TYR A 175 -6.94 -11.19 -12.63
C TYR A 175 -7.10 -10.44 -11.32
N LEU A 176 -6.13 -10.62 -10.43
CA LEU A 176 -5.97 -9.89 -9.18
C LEU A 176 -4.53 -9.42 -9.04
N TRP A 177 -4.32 -8.10 -8.94
CA TRP A 177 -3.01 -7.50 -8.68
C TRP A 177 -2.95 -6.85 -7.30
N PHE A 178 -1.77 -6.90 -6.70
CA PHE A 178 -1.43 -6.24 -5.45
C PHE A 178 -0.57 -5.02 -5.75
N VAL A 179 -1.11 -3.81 -5.60
CA VAL A 179 -0.44 -2.57 -5.98
C VAL A 179 -0.12 -1.69 -4.78
N ASN A 180 1.11 -1.21 -4.69
CA ASN A 180 1.55 -0.26 -3.67
C ASN A 180 2.70 0.60 -4.22
N ALA A 181 3.34 1.42 -3.38
CA ALA A 181 4.45 2.27 -3.83
C ALA A 181 5.63 1.50 -4.44
N MET A 182 5.87 0.25 -3.99
CA MET A 182 6.96 -0.61 -4.45
C MET A 182 6.58 -1.43 -5.68
N VAL A 183 5.29 -1.74 -5.86
CA VAL A 183 4.78 -2.69 -6.88
C VAL A 183 3.66 -2.02 -7.66
N GLY A 184 3.82 -1.91 -8.97
CA GLY A 184 2.80 -1.46 -9.90
C GLY A 184 2.19 -2.62 -10.70
N LEU A 185 1.26 -2.32 -11.59
CA LEU A 185 0.68 -3.30 -12.52
C LEU A 185 1.72 -3.89 -13.48
N GLU A 186 2.75 -3.12 -13.76
CA GLU A 186 3.86 -3.49 -14.65
C GLU A 186 4.91 -4.41 -14.00
N ASP A 187 4.94 -4.43 -12.66
CA ASP A 187 5.91 -5.24 -11.91
C ASP A 187 5.37 -6.63 -11.59
N ASP A 188 4.05 -6.80 -11.62
CA ASP A 188 3.36 -8.07 -11.35
C ASP A 188 3.27 -8.86 -12.65
N ARG A 189 4.22 -9.77 -12.83
CA ARG A 189 4.11 -10.83 -13.82
C ARG A 189 3.33 -11.98 -13.19
N SER A 190 2.02 -11.81 -13.04
CA SER A 190 1.13 -12.97 -12.88
C SER A 190 1.31 -13.80 -14.15
N GLU A 191 1.93 -14.98 -14.00
CA GLU A 191 2.01 -15.95 -15.08
C GLU A 191 0.57 -16.22 -15.55
N GLU A 192 0.33 -16.02 -16.84
CA GLU A 192 -0.90 -16.45 -17.50
C GLU A 192 -1.08 -17.95 -17.21
N HIS A 193 -2.15 -18.30 -16.53
CA HIS A 193 -2.56 -19.68 -16.31
C HIS A 193 -3.60 -20.07 -17.34
#